data_bf50cb5b3d0155e76ff9f1f0fa07683c
#
_entry.id   bf50cb5b3d0155e76ff9f1f0fa07683c
#
_cell.length_a   1.000
_cell.length_b   1.000
_cell.length_c   1.000
_cell.angle_alpha   90.00
_cell.angle_beta   90.00
_cell.angle_gamma   90.00
#
_symmetry.space_group_name_H-M   'P 1'
#
loop_
_entity.id
_entity.type
_entity.pdbx_description
1 polymer ?
#
loop_
_entity_poly.entity_id
_entity_poly.type
_entity_poly.pdbx_seq_one_letter_code
_entity_poly.pdbx_strand_id
1 'polypeptide(L)'
;MSFIGNQPANSFESPKKQVSTSNSGTTITLDYRVTSVADIRLTSNAVVQSYDNYSVSGSTLTVGGTLNNDRVEILFVGRTYGSISPSDGSINTNAIVDSAVTNVKLGSDINATKLTAGLVPTA
;
A
#
# COMPACT_ATOMS: atom_id res chain seq x y z
N MET A 1 24.06 26.42 15.59
CA MET A 1 23.07 27.42 15.15
C MET A 1 21.69 26.98 15.60
N SER A 2 21.01 27.80 16.36
CA SER A 2 19.64 27.50 16.76
C SER A 2 18.67 28.17 15.80
N PHE A 3 17.66 27.38 15.39
CA PHE A 3 16.62 27.89 14.53
C PHE A 3 15.45 28.38 15.38
N ILE A 4 14.87 29.48 14.98
CA ILE A 4 13.65 30.01 15.57
C ILE A 4 12.46 29.34 14.89
N GLY A 5 11.67 28.59 15.68
CA GLY A 5 10.51 27.86 15.20
C GLY A 5 10.76 26.36 15.04
N ASN A 6 9.79 25.65 14.51
CA ASN A 6 9.91 24.23 14.29
C ASN A 6 10.92 23.93 13.18
N GLN A 7 11.86 23.06 13.46
CA GLN A 7 12.68 22.51 12.40
C GLN A 7 11.81 21.78 11.39
N PRO A 8 11.99 22.03 10.09
CA PRO A 8 11.35 21.16 9.09
C PRO A 8 11.83 19.73 9.34
N ALA A 9 10.90 18.78 9.31
CA ALA A 9 11.24 17.38 9.46
C ALA A 9 12.20 16.96 8.35
N ASN A 10 13.44 16.74 8.70
CA ASN A 10 14.49 16.25 7.80
C ASN A 10 14.38 14.72 7.63
N SER A 11 13.19 14.19 7.50
CA SER A 11 13.04 12.77 7.19
C SER A 11 12.85 12.61 5.69
N PHE A 12 13.96 12.52 4.98
CA PHE A 12 13.94 11.97 3.63
C PHE A 12 13.88 10.47 3.73
N GLU A 13 12.75 9.92 3.40
CA GLU A 13 12.65 8.49 3.24
C GLU A 13 13.24 8.14 1.88
N SER A 14 14.32 7.37 1.88
CA SER A 14 14.94 6.91 0.66
C SER A 14 13.95 6.05 -0.14
N PRO A 15 13.95 6.15 -1.46
CA PRO A 15 13.17 5.25 -2.29
C PRO A 15 13.52 3.80 -1.98
N LYS A 16 12.51 2.95 -1.88
CA LYS A 16 12.74 1.52 -1.64
C LYS A 16 13.14 0.85 -2.94
N LYS A 17 14.04 -0.11 -2.84
CA LYS A 17 14.55 -0.86 -3.97
C LYS A 17 14.41 -2.35 -3.72
N GLN A 18 13.94 -3.04 -4.73
CA GLN A 18 13.88 -4.51 -4.75
C GLN A 18 14.77 -5.03 -5.86
N VAL A 19 15.54 -6.07 -5.58
CA VAL A 19 16.40 -6.74 -6.55
C VAL A 19 15.99 -8.19 -6.63
N SER A 20 15.75 -8.66 -7.83
CA SER A 20 15.40 -10.06 -8.11
C SER A 20 16.39 -10.61 -9.15
N THR A 21 17.01 -11.73 -8.85
CA THR A 21 18.06 -12.33 -9.68
C THR A 21 17.75 -13.73 -10.17
N SER A 22 16.78 -14.41 -9.56
CA SER A 22 16.40 -15.78 -9.94
C SER A 22 15.00 -15.77 -10.56
N ASN A 23 14.85 -15.01 -11.62
CA ASN A 23 13.57 -14.82 -12.28
C ASN A 23 13.33 -15.86 -13.36
N SER A 24 12.10 -16.35 -13.42
CA SER A 24 11.63 -17.20 -14.51
C SER A 24 10.19 -16.80 -14.86
N GLY A 25 9.84 -16.93 -16.13
CA GLY A 25 8.52 -16.54 -16.60
C GLY A 25 8.38 -15.04 -16.82
N THR A 26 7.18 -14.50 -16.63
CA THR A 26 6.84 -13.12 -16.97
C THR A 26 6.42 -12.29 -15.76
N THR A 27 6.34 -12.87 -14.57
CA THR A 27 5.82 -12.20 -13.38
C THR A 27 6.84 -12.15 -12.25
N ILE A 28 6.84 -11.05 -11.52
CA ILE A 28 7.63 -10.84 -10.30
C ILE A 28 6.70 -10.35 -9.21
N THR A 29 6.82 -10.92 -8.02
CA THR A 29 6.10 -10.43 -6.85
C THR A 29 6.82 -9.21 -6.28
N LEU A 30 6.11 -8.11 -6.14
CA LEU A 30 6.62 -6.87 -5.58
C LEU A 30 6.57 -6.88 -4.05
N ASP A 31 7.60 -6.34 -3.43
CA ASP A 31 7.66 -6.16 -1.97
C ASP A 31 6.62 -5.14 -1.47
N TYR A 32 6.25 -4.21 -2.33
CA TYR A 32 5.28 -3.16 -2.02
C TYR A 32 4.21 -3.10 -3.09
N ARG A 33 2.99 -2.88 -2.65
CA ARG A 33 1.85 -2.72 -3.55
C ARG A 33 1.96 -1.38 -4.28
N VAL A 34 1.68 -1.40 -5.58
CA VAL A 34 1.68 -0.21 -6.44
C VAL A 34 0.38 -0.12 -7.23
N THR A 35 0.01 1.07 -7.64
CA THR A 35 -1.22 1.33 -8.37
C THR A 35 -1.01 1.64 -9.84
N SER A 36 0.19 2.06 -10.20
CA SER A 36 0.52 2.46 -11.55
C SER A 36 1.93 2.03 -11.93
N VAL A 37 2.16 1.81 -13.21
CA VAL A 37 3.52 1.58 -13.73
C VAL A 37 4.46 2.75 -13.46
N ALA A 38 3.91 3.96 -13.35
CA ALA A 38 4.68 5.16 -13.03
C ALA A 38 5.17 5.21 -11.57
N ASP A 39 4.63 4.36 -10.69
CA ASP A 39 5.06 4.28 -9.30
C ASP A 39 6.38 3.55 -9.12
N ILE A 40 6.81 2.83 -10.14
CA ILE A 40 8.07 2.09 -10.12
C ILE A 40 8.93 2.41 -11.35
N ARG A 41 10.21 2.22 -11.18
CA ARG A 41 11.17 2.22 -12.28
C ARG A 41 11.79 0.85 -12.39
N LEU A 42 11.61 0.22 -13.52
CA LEU A 42 12.09 -1.13 -13.79
C LEU A 42 13.39 -1.07 -14.59
N THR A 43 14.38 -1.79 -14.12
CA THR A 43 15.66 -1.96 -14.80
C THR A 43 15.93 -3.45 -14.94
N SER A 44 16.15 -3.91 -16.17
CA SER A 44 16.50 -5.30 -16.45
C SER A 44 17.91 -5.35 -17.03
N ASN A 45 18.79 -6.11 -16.39
CA ASN A 45 20.20 -6.23 -16.78
C ASN A 45 20.87 -4.86 -17.02
N ALA A 46 20.63 -3.92 -16.09
CA ALA A 46 21.13 -2.53 -16.12
C ALA A 46 20.50 -1.63 -17.21
N VAL A 47 19.48 -2.09 -17.93
CA VAL A 47 18.76 -1.31 -18.93
C VAL A 47 17.39 -0.90 -18.38
N VAL A 48 17.12 0.40 -18.36
CA VAL A 48 15.82 0.94 -17.92
C VAL A 48 14.75 0.54 -18.94
N GLN A 49 13.65 -0.02 -18.43
CA GLN A 49 12.53 -0.43 -19.26
C GLN A 49 11.52 0.70 -19.43
N SER A 50 10.95 0.80 -20.64
CA SER A 50 9.83 1.69 -20.90
C SER A 50 8.58 1.20 -20.17
N TYR A 51 7.72 2.12 -19.78
CA TYR A 51 6.44 1.81 -19.13
C TYR A 51 5.53 0.92 -19.98
N ASP A 52 5.73 0.89 -21.30
CA ASP A 52 4.97 0.05 -22.21
C ASP A 52 5.40 -1.43 -22.17
N ASN A 53 6.56 -1.71 -21.60
CA ASN A 53 7.13 -3.04 -21.56
C ASN A 53 6.72 -3.85 -20.32
N TYR A 54 6.00 -3.25 -19.40
CA TYR A 54 5.54 -3.94 -18.20
C TYR A 54 4.23 -3.37 -17.69
N SER A 55 3.55 -4.15 -16.90
CA SER A 55 2.31 -3.76 -16.23
C SER A 55 2.36 -4.15 -14.76
N VAL A 56 1.58 -3.47 -13.94
CA VAL A 56 1.46 -3.76 -12.52
C VAL A 56 0.01 -3.95 -12.12
N SER A 57 -0.22 -4.89 -11.23
CA SER A 57 -1.52 -5.11 -10.62
C SER A 57 -1.31 -5.45 -9.15
N GLY A 58 -1.52 -4.48 -8.29
CA GLY A 58 -1.29 -4.66 -6.85
C GLY A 58 0.17 -4.97 -6.55
N SER A 59 0.46 -6.19 -6.13
CA SER A 59 1.82 -6.67 -5.83
C SER A 59 2.41 -7.54 -6.92
N THR A 60 1.79 -7.58 -8.10
CA THR A 60 2.28 -8.38 -9.23
C THR A 60 2.78 -7.46 -10.34
N LEU A 61 4.04 -7.64 -10.72
CA LEU A 61 4.65 -7.03 -11.89
C LEU A 61 4.67 -8.05 -13.01
N THR A 62 4.15 -7.68 -14.16
CA THR A 62 4.19 -8.52 -15.37
C THR A 62 5.07 -7.82 -16.42
N VAL A 63 6.10 -8.50 -16.89
CA VAL A 63 6.98 -7.98 -17.95
C VAL A 63 6.58 -8.55 -19.30
N GLY A 64 6.85 -7.78 -20.38
CA GLY A 64 6.46 -8.16 -21.72
C GLY A 64 7.29 -9.28 -22.33
N GLY A 65 8.41 -9.65 -21.73
CA GLY A 65 9.28 -10.72 -22.20
C GLY A 65 9.50 -11.77 -21.12
N THR A 66 9.95 -12.96 -21.52
CA THR A 66 10.28 -14.02 -20.57
C THR A 66 11.61 -13.71 -19.88
N LEU A 67 11.60 -13.73 -18.57
CA LEU A 67 12.79 -13.58 -17.74
C LEU A 67 13.49 -14.93 -17.61
N ASN A 68 14.80 -14.93 -17.76
CA ASN A 68 15.63 -16.12 -17.61
C ASN A 68 16.86 -15.79 -16.79
N ASN A 69 16.69 -15.81 -15.47
CA ASN A 69 17.72 -15.41 -14.50
C ASN A 69 18.22 -13.97 -14.70
N ASP A 70 17.41 -13.12 -15.31
CA ASP A 70 17.73 -11.71 -15.51
C ASP A 70 17.80 -11.00 -14.17
N ARG A 71 18.77 -10.10 -14.02
CA ARG A 71 18.82 -9.23 -12.87
C ARG A 71 17.84 -8.10 -13.06
N VAL A 72 16.78 -8.10 -12.28
CA VAL A 72 15.74 -7.07 -12.30
C VAL A 72 15.86 -6.22 -11.06
N GLU A 73 15.96 -4.92 -11.25
CA GLU A 73 15.95 -3.93 -10.18
C GLU A 73 14.69 -3.09 -10.31
N ILE A 74 13.96 -2.99 -9.21
CA ILE A 74 12.72 -2.24 -9.13
C ILE A 74 12.90 -1.13 -8.11
N LEU A 75 12.80 0.12 -8.55
CA LEU A 75 12.84 1.28 -7.69
C LEU A 75 11.41 1.79 -7.49
N PHE A 76 10.96 1.83 -6.25
CA PHE A 76 9.64 2.34 -5.89
C PHE A 76 9.74 3.85 -5.71
N VAL A 77 9.36 4.61 -6.74
CA VAL A 77 9.49 6.08 -6.78
C VAL A 77 8.23 6.78 -6.36
N GLY A 78 7.07 6.14 -6.56
CA GLY A 78 5.78 6.67 -6.17
C GLY A 78 5.38 6.24 -4.77
N ARG A 79 4.82 7.17 -4.00
CA ARG A 79 4.06 6.82 -2.81
C ARG A 79 2.60 6.91 -3.15
N THR A 80 1.89 5.83 -2.93
CA THR A 80 0.45 5.88 -2.99
C THR A 80 -0.06 6.60 -1.74
N TYR A 81 -0.31 7.89 -1.87
CA TYR A 81 -1.16 8.59 -0.93
C TYR A 81 -2.62 8.34 -1.34
N GLY A 82 -3.01 7.10 -1.40
CA GLY A 82 -4.42 6.77 -1.53
C GLY A 82 -5.02 6.73 -0.14
N SER A 83 -6.16 7.36 0.06
CA SER A 83 -7.04 6.92 1.12
C SER A 83 -7.20 5.41 0.92
N ILE A 84 -6.62 4.65 1.81
CA ILE A 84 -6.78 3.19 1.78
C ILE A 84 -8.24 2.97 2.13
N SER A 85 -9.05 2.82 1.11
CA SER A 85 -10.40 2.29 1.30
C SER A 85 -10.20 0.81 1.59
N PRO A 86 -10.48 0.35 2.80
CA PRO A 86 -10.38 -1.08 3.08
C PRO A 86 -11.28 -1.85 2.13
N SER A 87 -10.82 -2.99 1.65
CA SER A 87 -11.67 -3.86 0.85
C SER A 87 -12.84 -4.38 1.69
N ASP A 88 -13.94 -4.69 1.02
CA ASP A 88 -15.15 -5.17 1.68
C ASP A 88 -14.83 -6.39 2.57
N GLY A 89 -15.31 -6.36 3.80
CA GLY A 89 -15.09 -7.41 4.78
C GLY A 89 -13.67 -7.50 5.37
N SER A 90 -12.78 -6.58 5.02
CA SER A 90 -11.41 -6.60 5.55
C SER A 90 -11.29 -6.05 6.96
N ILE A 91 -12.28 -5.29 7.44
CA ILE A 91 -12.27 -4.75 8.79
C ILE A 91 -12.91 -5.78 9.72
N ASN A 92 -12.10 -6.46 10.48
CA ASN A 92 -12.52 -7.40 11.50
C ASN A 92 -12.35 -6.79 12.91
N THR A 93 -12.74 -7.52 13.93
CA THR A 93 -12.65 -7.06 15.32
C THR A 93 -11.23 -6.68 15.75
N ASN A 94 -10.23 -7.39 15.24
CA ASN A 94 -8.83 -7.10 15.57
C ASN A 94 -8.31 -5.83 14.91
N ALA A 95 -8.95 -5.38 13.84
CA ALA A 95 -8.58 -4.13 13.16
C ALA A 95 -9.14 -2.89 13.88
N ILE A 96 -10.08 -3.08 14.79
CA ILE A 96 -10.67 -2.00 15.58
C ILE A 96 -10.18 -2.16 17.03
N VAL A 97 -9.41 -1.19 17.49
CA VAL A 97 -8.92 -1.16 18.86
C VAL A 97 -10.09 -0.98 19.82
N ASP A 98 -10.04 -1.65 20.95
CA ASP A 98 -11.07 -1.51 22.00
C ASP A 98 -11.29 -0.03 22.35
N SER A 99 -12.54 0.35 22.47
CA SER A 99 -12.96 1.73 22.75
C SER A 99 -12.66 2.74 21.62
N ALA A 100 -12.24 2.28 20.43
CA ALA A 100 -12.00 3.17 19.30
C ALA A 100 -13.28 3.80 18.74
N VAL A 101 -14.41 3.11 18.88
CA VAL A 101 -15.72 3.61 18.47
C VAL A 101 -16.42 4.24 19.66
N THR A 102 -16.40 5.55 19.72
CA THR A 102 -17.02 6.33 20.80
C THR A 102 -18.40 6.83 20.39
N ASN A 103 -19.19 7.31 21.35
CA ASN A 103 -20.52 7.87 21.07
C ASN A 103 -20.50 9.00 20.03
N VAL A 104 -19.41 9.77 19.98
CA VAL A 104 -19.28 10.86 19.02
C VAL A 104 -19.15 10.34 17.58
N LYS A 105 -18.59 9.15 17.41
CA LYS A 105 -18.43 8.51 16.11
C LYS A 105 -19.68 7.78 15.64
N LEU A 106 -20.58 7.50 16.55
CA LEU A 106 -21.87 6.89 16.26
C LEU A 106 -22.86 7.99 15.92
N GLY A 107 -23.53 7.88 14.79
CA GLY A 107 -24.61 8.80 14.44
C GLY A 107 -25.82 8.64 15.36
N SER A 108 -26.69 9.64 15.36
CA SER A 108 -27.90 9.64 16.18
C SER A 108 -28.95 8.59 15.76
N ASP A 109 -28.81 8.05 14.55
CA ASP A 109 -29.83 7.19 13.93
C ASP A 109 -29.43 5.71 13.95
N ILE A 110 -28.78 5.26 15.04
CA ILE A 110 -28.50 3.83 15.18
C ILE A 110 -29.77 3.12 15.61
N ASN A 111 -30.30 2.33 14.69
CA ASN A 111 -31.50 1.56 14.94
C ASN A 111 -31.20 0.40 15.92
N ALA A 112 -31.93 0.39 17.03
CA ALA A 112 -31.77 -0.65 18.07
C ALA A 112 -32.02 -2.05 17.56
N THR A 113 -32.74 -2.23 16.45
CA THR A 113 -32.94 -3.56 15.83
C THR A 113 -31.64 -4.18 15.31
N LYS A 114 -30.59 -3.40 15.14
CA LYS A 114 -29.26 -3.90 14.77
C LYS A 114 -28.48 -4.45 15.98
N LEU A 115 -28.95 -4.21 17.18
CA LEU A 115 -28.36 -4.69 18.42
C LEU A 115 -29.03 -6.01 18.78
N THR A 116 -28.44 -7.12 18.39
CA THR A 116 -29.02 -8.45 18.60
C THR A 116 -28.67 -9.08 19.94
N ALA A 117 -27.69 -8.51 20.65
CA ALA A 117 -27.25 -8.99 21.95
C ALA A 117 -26.78 -7.82 22.83
N GLY A 118 -26.94 -7.96 24.13
CA GLY A 118 -26.56 -6.95 25.09
C GLY A 118 -27.73 -6.10 25.58
N LEU A 119 -27.47 -5.35 26.64
CA LEU A 119 -28.45 -4.44 27.22
C LEU A 119 -28.28 -3.05 26.59
N VAL A 120 -29.37 -2.53 26.05
CA VAL A 120 -29.44 -1.14 25.67
C VAL A 120 -29.83 -0.37 26.94
N PRO A 121 -28.99 0.57 27.42
CA PRO A 121 -29.34 1.34 28.60
C PRO A 121 -30.62 2.15 28.33
N THR A 122 -31.60 2.01 29.18
CA THR A 122 -32.74 2.95 29.20
C THR A 122 -32.27 4.22 29.87
N ALA A 123 -32.34 5.30 29.16
CA ALA A 123 -31.89 6.60 29.63
C ALA A 123 -32.53 7.02 30.95
#